data_1ae5c906f0237e99e797442c577f2649
#
_entry.id   1ae5c906f0237e99e797442c577f2649
#
_cell.length_a   1.000
_cell.length_b   1.000
_cell.length_c   1.000
_cell.angle_alpha   90.00
_cell.angle_beta   90.00
_cell.angle_gamma   90.00
#
_symmetry.space_group_name_H-M   'P 1'
#
loop_
_entity.id
_entity.type
_entity.pdbx_description
1 polymer ?
#
loop_
_entity_poly.entity_id
_entity_poly.type
_entity_poly.pdbx_seq_one_letter_code
_entity_poly.pdbx_strand_id
1 'polypeptide(L)'
;MQFSNDSLGYIRYNYENLSLGDTYRGNRHNVLADVHFGATRIYVSASSMNNENGQEDNSFDRLYSGITQQISKFWIGAKYNYEKNLIRDSGNMELDLLSHKFSEIEGFAGVGDSTKVFAEIGYNYRETDSVQGSSLEEVNKARTYFLKSKLIQNVNTDLALFVNYREVRNENVADETSLNARVSYRQRIFGDFISLQTLFETRSGTLPQQEFSYVEVEPGKGFYEWIDFNNNGIQELDEFVVAKFQDKAIYVRVLLPTISFIKTNQNKWSQSLNLQASAWRNKEGFKRVLSHFANQTYFLIDVKTKRDKGDFNINPFVSDDGDLLGLDQNFKNSFFFNRGLQRFSFVYSFLNFRKKTIFSFGDQDVILKTHQFQFIHKLGKFWLLDLGAGINYNSSSSNSFANRNYDLNNVSLNPKISYLYNQNTRLELFYNFKDKANRILDMETLQMHVIGSNFQYASKQSFSVNANASFYFNEFEGNTNSPAAYQMLEGLQPGTNLTWLLGLQKRLTSFLDLNVNYSGRKSEQSNTIHTGNIQLRATF
;
A
#
# COMPACT_ATOMS: atom_id res chain seq x y z
N MET A 1 -42.21 -7.42 2.97
CA MET A 1 -42.94 -7.92 4.16
C MET A 1 -41.92 -8.32 5.21
N GLN A 2 -42.11 -7.91 6.46
CA GLN A 2 -41.20 -8.28 7.56
C GLN A 2 -42.00 -8.70 8.78
N PHE A 3 -41.62 -9.82 9.38
CA PHE A 3 -42.08 -10.27 10.69
C PHE A 3 -40.87 -10.19 11.63
N SER A 4 -41.03 -9.48 12.74
CA SER A 4 -39.95 -9.32 13.74
C SER A 4 -40.54 -9.53 15.14
N ASN A 5 -39.73 -10.17 15.99
CA ASN A 5 -39.98 -10.32 17.39
C ASN A 5 -38.67 -10.09 18.15
N ASP A 6 -38.68 -9.22 19.15
CA ASP A 6 -37.47 -8.77 19.87
C ASP A 6 -36.68 -9.93 20.53
N SER A 7 -37.36 -11.04 20.86
CA SER A 7 -36.73 -12.21 21.48
C SER A 7 -36.38 -13.34 20.50
N LEU A 8 -37.05 -13.40 19.35
CA LEU A 8 -36.89 -14.50 18.38
C LEU A 8 -36.13 -14.04 17.12
N GLY A 9 -36.01 -12.74 16.84
CA GLY A 9 -35.36 -12.24 15.65
C GLY A 9 -36.35 -11.83 14.55
N TYR A 10 -35.97 -12.00 13.27
CA TYR A 10 -36.79 -11.54 12.15
C TYR A 10 -36.73 -12.45 10.95
N ILE A 11 -37.82 -12.41 10.16
CA ILE A 11 -37.90 -12.96 8.81
C ILE A 11 -38.40 -11.83 7.90
N ARG A 12 -37.64 -11.55 6.83
CA ARG A 12 -37.98 -10.53 5.83
C ARG A 12 -38.08 -11.17 4.46
N TYR A 13 -39.12 -10.84 3.74
CA TYR A 13 -39.27 -11.17 2.34
C TYR A 13 -39.40 -9.88 1.53
N ASN A 14 -38.64 -9.76 0.46
CA ASN A 14 -38.70 -8.67 -0.51
C ASN A 14 -38.92 -9.26 -1.90
N TYR A 15 -39.86 -8.67 -2.65
CA TYR A 15 -40.02 -8.88 -4.07
C TYR A 15 -39.72 -7.58 -4.79
N GLU A 16 -38.88 -7.67 -5.80
CA GLU A 16 -38.46 -6.57 -6.66
C GLU A 16 -38.78 -6.94 -8.10
N ASN A 17 -39.38 -6.01 -8.84
CA ASN A 17 -39.65 -6.15 -10.27
C ASN A 17 -39.17 -4.89 -10.97
N LEU A 18 -38.40 -5.05 -12.04
CA LEU A 18 -37.89 -3.97 -12.86
C LEU A 18 -38.19 -4.26 -14.34
N SER A 19 -38.82 -3.29 -15.01
CA SER A 19 -39.07 -3.33 -16.45
C SER A 19 -38.65 -1.99 -17.05
N LEU A 20 -37.82 -2.02 -18.08
CA LEU A 20 -37.32 -0.85 -18.82
C LEU A 20 -37.76 -0.97 -20.29
N GLY A 21 -38.95 -0.55 -20.58
CA GLY A 21 -39.56 -0.71 -21.91
C GLY A 21 -39.66 -2.20 -22.30
N ASP A 22 -39.34 -2.47 -23.56
CA ASP A 22 -39.29 -3.85 -24.09
C ASP A 22 -37.86 -4.46 -24.06
N THR A 23 -36.89 -3.70 -23.56
CA THR A 23 -35.48 -4.10 -23.64
C THR A 23 -34.99 -4.86 -22.41
N TYR A 24 -35.66 -4.73 -21.26
CA TYR A 24 -35.27 -5.40 -20.04
C TYR A 24 -36.45 -5.72 -19.16
N ARG A 25 -36.54 -6.97 -18.70
CA ARG A 25 -37.48 -7.42 -17.67
C ARG A 25 -36.74 -8.24 -16.64
N GLY A 26 -36.91 -7.92 -15.36
CA GLY A 26 -36.29 -8.66 -14.27
C GLY A 26 -37.20 -8.74 -13.06
N ASN A 27 -37.13 -9.87 -12.38
CA ASN A 27 -37.75 -10.05 -11.09
C ASN A 27 -36.76 -10.68 -10.11
N ARG A 28 -36.91 -10.34 -8.84
CA ARG A 28 -36.09 -10.86 -7.77
C ARG A 28 -36.89 -11.13 -6.51
N HIS A 29 -36.67 -12.30 -5.95
CA HIS A 29 -37.20 -12.72 -4.66
C HIS A 29 -36.04 -12.77 -3.66
N ASN A 30 -36.18 -12.12 -2.50
CA ASN A 30 -35.19 -12.15 -1.43
C ASN A 30 -35.86 -12.61 -0.13
N VAL A 31 -35.25 -13.56 0.56
CA VAL A 31 -35.61 -13.99 1.91
C VAL A 31 -34.42 -13.80 2.83
N LEU A 32 -34.61 -13.09 3.93
CA LEU A 32 -33.63 -12.92 5.00
C LEU A 32 -34.27 -13.36 6.30
N ALA A 33 -33.64 -14.28 7.01
CA ALA A 33 -34.04 -14.70 8.34
C ALA A 33 -32.82 -14.74 9.27
N ASP A 34 -32.98 -14.22 10.48
CA ASP A 34 -32.03 -14.37 11.57
C ASP A 34 -32.85 -14.62 12.84
N VAL A 35 -32.88 -15.85 13.25
CA VAL A 35 -33.81 -16.34 14.28
C VAL A 35 -33.04 -17.02 15.40
N HIS A 36 -33.42 -16.71 16.63
CA HIS A 36 -32.80 -17.21 17.84
C HIS A 36 -33.83 -18.04 18.63
N PHE A 37 -33.49 -19.29 18.90
CA PHE A 37 -34.29 -20.18 19.77
C PHE A 37 -33.41 -20.55 20.97
N GLY A 38 -33.51 -19.77 22.04
CA GLY A 38 -32.63 -19.95 23.19
C GLY A 38 -31.15 -19.77 22.83
N ALA A 39 -30.37 -20.83 22.90
CA ALA A 39 -28.95 -20.86 22.57
C ALA A 39 -28.67 -21.24 21.11
N THR A 40 -29.70 -21.46 20.29
CA THR A 40 -29.57 -21.79 18.87
C THR A 40 -29.84 -20.55 18.02
N ARG A 41 -28.94 -20.22 17.11
CA ARG A 41 -29.11 -19.19 16.07
C ARG A 41 -29.22 -19.87 14.71
N ILE A 42 -30.23 -19.49 13.94
CA ILE A 42 -30.42 -19.91 12.55
C ILE A 42 -30.41 -18.65 11.68
N TYR A 43 -29.56 -18.68 10.67
CA TYR A 43 -29.43 -17.62 9.69
C TYR A 43 -29.70 -18.15 8.29
N VAL A 44 -30.53 -17.45 7.51
CA VAL A 44 -30.83 -17.76 6.11
C VAL A 44 -30.83 -16.47 5.28
N SER A 45 -30.15 -16.50 4.17
CA SER A 45 -30.21 -15.47 3.13
C SER A 45 -30.38 -16.16 1.78
N ALA A 46 -31.57 -16.07 1.20
CA ALA A 46 -31.88 -16.65 -0.10
C ALA A 46 -32.27 -15.56 -1.10
N SER A 47 -31.81 -15.68 -2.32
CA SER A 47 -32.14 -14.77 -3.43
C SER A 47 -32.32 -15.60 -4.70
N SER A 48 -33.43 -15.38 -5.41
CA SER A 48 -33.66 -15.90 -6.76
C SER A 48 -34.00 -14.73 -7.67
N MET A 49 -33.28 -14.60 -8.77
CA MET A 49 -33.44 -13.53 -9.75
C MET A 49 -33.47 -14.11 -11.16
N ASN A 50 -34.44 -13.68 -11.94
CA ASN A 50 -34.51 -13.95 -13.37
C ASN A 50 -34.61 -12.61 -14.11
N ASN A 51 -33.83 -12.46 -15.17
CA ASN A 51 -33.93 -11.31 -16.04
C ASN A 51 -33.68 -11.66 -17.52
N GLU A 52 -34.29 -10.91 -18.38
CA GLU A 52 -34.18 -10.97 -19.84
C GLU A 52 -33.81 -9.57 -20.34
N ASN A 53 -32.81 -9.45 -21.21
CA ASN A 53 -32.39 -8.18 -21.81
C ASN A 53 -32.47 -8.15 -23.35
N GLY A 54 -33.18 -9.12 -23.96
CA GLY A 54 -33.35 -9.22 -25.40
C GLY A 54 -32.17 -9.90 -26.13
N GLN A 55 -31.02 -10.03 -25.51
CA GLN A 55 -29.86 -10.76 -26.00
C GLN A 55 -29.51 -11.95 -25.10
N GLU A 56 -29.78 -11.82 -23.80
CA GLU A 56 -29.41 -12.80 -22.78
C GLU A 56 -30.57 -13.03 -21.82
N ASP A 57 -30.74 -14.29 -21.43
CA ASP A 57 -31.62 -14.73 -20.37
C ASP A 57 -30.77 -15.17 -19.17
N ASN A 58 -30.92 -14.47 -18.05
CA ASN A 58 -30.12 -14.71 -16.87
C ASN A 58 -30.97 -15.26 -15.72
N SER A 59 -30.49 -16.32 -15.09
CA SER A 59 -31.05 -16.89 -13.86
C SER A 59 -29.96 -16.94 -12.78
N PHE A 60 -30.21 -16.32 -11.64
CA PHE A 60 -29.28 -16.26 -10.52
C PHE A 60 -29.98 -16.72 -9.23
N ASP A 61 -29.56 -17.86 -8.70
CA ASP A 61 -30.04 -18.42 -7.45
C ASP A 61 -28.90 -18.43 -6.43
N ARG A 62 -29.17 -17.96 -5.20
CA ARG A 62 -28.21 -17.94 -4.11
C ARG A 62 -28.89 -18.30 -2.80
N LEU A 63 -28.24 -19.18 -2.02
CA LEU A 63 -28.66 -19.55 -0.66
C LEU A 63 -27.43 -19.54 0.25
N TYR A 64 -27.44 -18.72 1.28
CA TYR A 64 -26.52 -18.76 2.40
C TYR A 64 -27.31 -19.08 3.66
N SER A 65 -26.96 -20.16 4.32
CA SER A 65 -27.66 -20.59 5.54
C SER A 65 -26.66 -21.08 6.58
N GLY A 66 -27.02 -20.98 7.83
CA GLY A 66 -26.19 -21.45 8.92
C GLY A 66 -27.00 -21.69 10.19
N ILE A 67 -26.54 -22.65 10.96
CA ILE A 67 -27.01 -22.94 12.31
C ILE A 67 -25.83 -22.93 13.27
N THR A 68 -25.97 -22.28 14.41
CA THR A 68 -24.98 -22.26 15.48
C THR A 68 -25.69 -22.58 16.80
N GLN A 69 -25.17 -23.56 17.53
CA GLN A 69 -25.59 -23.90 18.87
C GLN A 69 -24.56 -23.52 19.89
N GLN A 70 -24.93 -22.66 20.83
CA GLN A 70 -24.08 -22.32 21.99
C GLN A 70 -24.31 -23.32 23.12
N ILE A 71 -23.26 -23.89 23.67
CA ILE A 71 -23.28 -24.83 24.79
C ILE A 71 -22.31 -24.31 25.85
N SER A 72 -22.77 -23.46 26.75
CA SER A 72 -21.93 -22.78 27.75
C SER A 72 -20.81 -21.98 27.09
N LYS A 73 -19.56 -22.36 27.28
CA LYS A 73 -18.38 -21.74 26.66
C LYS A 73 -18.00 -22.35 25.31
N PHE A 74 -18.73 -23.36 24.85
CA PHE A 74 -18.49 -24.00 23.57
C PHE A 74 -19.57 -23.63 22.58
N TRP A 75 -19.27 -23.64 21.30
CA TRP A 75 -20.25 -23.60 20.21
C TRP A 75 -19.89 -24.60 19.13
N ILE A 76 -20.91 -25.07 18.46
CA ILE A 76 -20.78 -25.86 17.24
C ILE A 76 -21.72 -25.29 16.21
N GLY A 77 -21.33 -25.33 14.96
CA GLY A 77 -22.17 -24.85 13.89
C GLY A 77 -21.88 -25.49 12.56
N ALA A 78 -22.84 -25.33 11.66
CA ALA A 78 -22.71 -25.70 10.27
C ALA A 78 -23.25 -24.57 9.38
N LYS A 79 -22.67 -24.43 8.17
CA LYS A 79 -23.15 -23.54 7.13
C LYS A 79 -23.28 -24.27 5.82
N TYR A 80 -24.28 -23.86 5.03
CA TYR A 80 -24.45 -24.31 3.67
C TYR A 80 -24.61 -23.10 2.76
N ASN A 81 -23.77 -23.01 1.75
CA ASN A 81 -23.77 -21.95 0.75
C ASN A 81 -23.97 -22.60 -0.62
N TYR A 82 -24.87 -22.02 -1.39
CA TYR A 82 -25.15 -22.44 -2.76
C TYR A 82 -25.30 -21.21 -3.64
N GLU A 83 -24.71 -21.26 -4.82
CA GLU A 83 -24.88 -20.23 -5.84
C GLU A 83 -24.91 -20.88 -7.21
N LYS A 84 -25.85 -20.42 -8.05
CA LYS A 84 -25.98 -20.83 -9.44
C LYS A 84 -26.27 -19.60 -10.26
N ASN A 85 -25.40 -19.30 -11.21
CA ASN A 85 -25.54 -18.23 -12.18
C ASN A 85 -25.58 -18.84 -13.59
N LEU A 86 -26.70 -18.71 -14.28
CA LEU A 86 -26.85 -19.14 -15.66
C LEU A 86 -27.09 -17.92 -16.52
N ILE A 87 -26.23 -17.71 -17.49
CA ILE A 87 -26.35 -16.70 -18.54
C ILE A 87 -26.50 -17.46 -19.86
N ARG A 88 -27.58 -17.23 -20.57
CA ARG A 88 -27.87 -17.87 -21.84
C ARG A 88 -28.07 -16.83 -22.93
N ASP A 89 -27.52 -17.09 -24.08
CA ASP A 89 -27.84 -16.33 -25.29
C ASP A 89 -29.32 -16.60 -25.69
N SER A 90 -30.11 -15.55 -25.89
CA SER A 90 -31.55 -15.68 -26.18
C SER A 90 -31.84 -16.28 -27.57
N GLY A 91 -30.86 -16.26 -28.49
CA GLY A 91 -31.02 -16.74 -29.87
C GLY A 91 -30.78 -18.24 -30.02
N ASN A 92 -29.71 -18.77 -29.40
CA ASN A 92 -29.30 -20.18 -29.53
C ASN A 92 -29.40 -20.98 -28.22
N MET A 93 -29.74 -20.34 -27.09
CA MET A 93 -29.85 -20.93 -25.76
C MET A 93 -28.56 -21.53 -25.22
N GLU A 94 -27.40 -21.18 -25.81
CA GLU A 94 -26.11 -21.62 -25.32
C GLU A 94 -25.73 -20.91 -24.01
N LEU A 95 -24.98 -21.61 -23.15
CA LEU A 95 -24.49 -21.05 -21.90
C LEU A 95 -23.27 -20.17 -22.17
N ASP A 96 -23.30 -18.94 -21.65
CA ASP A 96 -22.14 -18.09 -21.58
C ASP A 96 -21.07 -18.66 -20.64
N LEU A 97 -19.79 -18.44 -20.94
CA LEU A 97 -18.63 -18.92 -20.15
C LEU A 97 -18.59 -18.41 -18.73
N LEU A 98 -19.30 -17.33 -18.41
CA LEU A 98 -19.44 -16.80 -17.06
C LEU A 98 -20.46 -17.56 -16.20
N SER A 99 -21.23 -18.47 -16.82
CA SER A 99 -22.16 -19.32 -16.07
C SER A 99 -21.41 -20.28 -15.17
N HIS A 100 -21.85 -20.39 -13.92
CA HIS A 100 -21.23 -21.23 -12.91
C HIS A 100 -22.21 -21.68 -11.85
N LYS A 101 -21.82 -22.70 -11.11
CA LYS A 101 -22.54 -23.17 -9.91
C LYS A 101 -21.52 -23.58 -8.86
N PHE A 102 -21.81 -23.33 -7.60
CA PHE A 102 -21.10 -24.00 -6.51
C PHE A 102 -22.01 -24.40 -5.36
N SER A 103 -21.60 -25.42 -4.65
CA SER A 103 -22.15 -25.81 -3.36
C SER A 103 -21.02 -25.94 -2.33
N GLU A 104 -21.25 -25.46 -1.13
CA GLU A 104 -20.26 -25.41 -0.07
C GLU A 104 -20.88 -25.77 1.28
N ILE A 105 -20.25 -26.68 2.01
CA ILE A 105 -20.63 -27.07 3.36
C ILE A 105 -19.47 -26.75 4.29
N GLU A 106 -19.74 -26.03 5.38
CA GLU A 106 -18.78 -25.72 6.43
C GLU A 106 -19.28 -26.25 7.77
N GLY A 107 -18.42 -26.99 8.48
CA GLY A 107 -18.64 -27.38 9.87
C GLY A 107 -17.57 -26.74 10.75
N PHE A 108 -17.94 -26.20 11.91
CA PHE A 108 -17.02 -25.58 12.82
C PHE A 108 -17.38 -25.81 14.28
N ALA A 109 -16.37 -25.77 15.14
CA ALA A 109 -16.53 -25.82 16.58
C ALA A 109 -15.56 -24.85 17.25
N GLY A 110 -16.01 -24.23 18.33
CA GLY A 110 -15.20 -23.25 19.04
C GLY A 110 -15.39 -23.30 20.55
N VAL A 111 -14.48 -22.63 21.24
CA VAL A 111 -14.46 -22.50 22.71
C VAL A 111 -14.07 -21.10 23.11
N GLY A 112 -14.68 -20.59 24.16
CA GLY A 112 -14.40 -19.26 24.71
C GLY A 112 -15.55 -18.29 24.53
N ASP A 113 -15.22 -17.03 24.27
CA ASP A 113 -16.14 -15.95 23.92
C ASP A 113 -15.69 -15.37 22.57
N SER A 114 -16.46 -15.60 21.52
CA SER A 114 -16.11 -15.19 20.14
C SER A 114 -15.86 -13.67 19.99
N THR A 115 -16.31 -12.86 20.95
CA THR A 115 -16.06 -11.41 20.99
C THR A 115 -14.78 -11.04 21.74
N LYS A 116 -14.20 -11.97 22.50
CA LYS A 116 -13.02 -11.75 23.36
C LYS A 116 -11.95 -12.79 23.07
N VAL A 117 -11.80 -13.76 23.99
CA VAL A 117 -10.80 -14.84 23.89
C VAL A 117 -11.49 -16.10 23.44
N PHE A 118 -11.05 -16.64 22.31
CA PHE A 118 -11.64 -17.84 21.71
C PHE A 118 -10.64 -18.61 20.84
N ALA A 119 -10.98 -19.86 20.57
CA ALA A 119 -10.41 -20.65 19.51
C ALA A 119 -11.54 -21.36 18.75
N GLU A 120 -11.52 -21.31 17.44
CA GLU A 120 -12.48 -21.96 16.52
C GLU A 120 -11.71 -22.72 15.45
N ILE A 121 -12.05 -23.99 15.27
CA ILE A 121 -11.57 -24.82 14.17
C ILE A 121 -12.74 -25.17 13.26
N GLY A 122 -12.46 -25.36 11.98
CA GLY A 122 -13.50 -25.76 11.05
C GLY A 122 -12.94 -26.41 9.80
N TYR A 123 -13.87 -27.04 9.12
CA TYR A 123 -13.68 -27.71 7.85
C TYR A 123 -14.73 -27.21 6.86
N ASN A 124 -14.29 -26.90 5.66
CA ASN A 124 -15.14 -26.46 4.57
C ASN A 124 -14.88 -27.33 3.34
N TYR A 125 -15.96 -27.80 2.72
CA TYR A 125 -15.92 -28.56 1.47
C TYR A 125 -16.75 -27.83 0.43
N ARG A 126 -16.16 -27.59 -0.75
CA ARG A 126 -16.77 -26.86 -1.86
C ARG A 126 -16.60 -27.62 -3.17
N GLU A 127 -17.69 -27.78 -3.90
CA GLU A 127 -17.72 -28.22 -5.30
C GLU A 127 -18.05 -27.05 -6.20
N THR A 128 -17.36 -26.93 -7.33
CA THR A 128 -17.57 -25.84 -8.29
C THR A 128 -17.74 -26.42 -9.68
N ASP A 129 -18.81 -26.03 -10.35
CA ASP A 129 -19.12 -26.36 -11.73
C ASP A 129 -18.94 -25.11 -12.60
N SER A 130 -18.42 -25.27 -13.80
CA SER A 130 -18.35 -24.23 -14.83
C SER A 130 -18.74 -24.78 -16.19
N VAL A 131 -18.84 -23.92 -17.20
CA VAL A 131 -19.24 -24.32 -18.54
C VAL A 131 -18.15 -25.18 -19.17
N GLN A 132 -18.54 -26.40 -19.56
CA GLN A 132 -17.76 -27.32 -20.37
C GLN A 132 -18.63 -27.73 -21.58
N GLY A 133 -18.24 -27.27 -22.78
CA GLY A 133 -19.11 -27.41 -23.95
C GLY A 133 -20.45 -26.68 -23.80
N SER A 134 -21.55 -27.40 -23.70
CA SER A 134 -22.92 -26.83 -23.61
C SER A 134 -23.55 -26.97 -22.22
N SER A 135 -22.84 -27.52 -21.23
CA SER A 135 -23.39 -27.82 -19.88
C SER A 135 -22.47 -27.31 -18.77
N LEU A 136 -23.04 -27.18 -17.57
CA LEU A 136 -22.27 -27.02 -16.35
C LEU A 136 -21.78 -28.38 -15.88
N GLU A 137 -20.45 -28.52 -15.81
CA GLU A 137 -19.79 -29.72 -15.32
C GLU A 137 -18.86 -29.38 -14.17
N GLU A 138 -18.63 -30.34 -13.31
CA GLU A 138 -17.72 -30.19 -12.18
C GLU A 138 -16.29 -29.91 -12.68
N VAL A 139 -15.68 -28.85 -12.18
CA VAL A 139 -14.30 -28.46 -12.56
C VAL A 139 -13.34 -28.60 -11.40
N ASN A 140 -13.80 -28.43 -10.17
CA ASN A 140 -12.95 -28.65 -9.00
C ASN A 140 -13.72 -28.96 -7.71
N LYS A 141 -13.02 -29.63 -6.80
CA LYS A 141 -13.39 -29.87 -5.40
C LYS A 141 -12.34 -29.27 -4.49
N ALA A 142 -12.76 -28.44 -3.54
CA ALA A 142 -11.89 -27.83 -2.57
C ALA A 142 -12.20 -28.30 -1.15
N ARG A 143 -11.14 -28.61 -0.39
CA ARG A 143 -11.20 -28.91 1.04
C ARG A 143 -10.39 -27.86 1.77
N THR A 144 -10.98 -27.20 2.75
CA THR A 144 -10.34 -26.15 3.51
C THR A 144 -10.42 -26.46 5.00
N TYR A 145 -9.27 -26.43 5.66
CA TYR A 145 -9.15 -26.56 7.12
C TYR A 145 -8.76 -25.19 7.66
N PHE A 146 -9.46 -24.70 8.68
CA PHE A 146 -9.13 -23.41 9.25
C PHE A 146 -9.07 -23.43 10.78
N LEU A 147 -8.23 -22.56 11.30
CA LEU A 147 -8.15 -22.17 12.70
C LEU A 147 -8.26 -20.66 12.80
N LYS A 148 -9.22 -20.18 13.58
CA LYS A 148 -9.35 -18.77 13.96
C LYS A 148 -9.25 -18.67 15.47
N SER A 149 -8.40 -17.83 16.00
CA SER A 149 -8.30 -17.69 17.43
C SER A 149 -7.84 -16.32 17.86
N LYS A 150 -8.29 -15.94 19.02
CA LYS A 150 -7.80 -14.81 19.81
C LYS A 150 -7.42 -15.35 21.18
N LEU A 151 -6.14 -15.70 21.33
CA LEU A 151 -5.67 -16.46 22.47
C LEU A 151 -5.51 -15.60 23.73
N ILE A 152 -5.16 -14.33 23.55
CA ILE A 152 -4.98 -13.37 24.64
C ILE A 152 -5.60 -12.05 24.19
N GLN A 153 -6.40 -11.45 25.07
CA GLN A 153 -6.94 -10.11 24.90
C GLN A 153 -7.06 -9.42 26.24
N ASN A 154 -6.13 -8.52 26.52
CA ASN A 154 -6.21 -7.63 27.67
C ASN A 154 -5.60 -6.27 27.29
N VAL A 155 -5.59 -5.34 28.25
CA VAL A 155 -5.06 -3.98 28.01
C VAL A 155 -3.60 -3.98 27.57
N ASN A 156 -2.80 -4.92 28.07
CA ASN A 156 -1.35 -4.98 27.85
C ASN A 156 -0.94 -5.97 26.75
N THR A 157 -1.72 -7.02 26.51
CA THR A 157 -1.34 -8.12 25.61
C THR A 157 -2.52 -8.50 24.72
N ASP A 158 -2.25 -8.63 23.44
CA ASP A 158 -3.20 -9.14 22.44
C ASP A 158 -2.46 -10.13 21.55
N LEU A 159 -3.00 -11.37 21.42
CA LEU A 159 -2.44 -12.42 20.58
C LEU A 159 -3.57 -13.09 19.79
N ALA A 160 -3.50 -12.97 18.47
CA ALA A 160 -4.40 -13.62 17.54
C ALA A 160 -3.64 -14.50 16.55
N LEU A 161 -4.24 -15.65 16.22
CA LEU A 161 -3.73 -16.60 15.24
C LEU A 161 -4.84 -16.97 14.26
N PHE A 162 -4.51 -16.93 12.98
CA PHE A 162 -5.34 -17.42 11.88
C PHE A 162 -4.52 -18.36 11.01
N VAL A 163 -5.09 -19.52 10.66
CA VAL A 163 -4.51 -20.48 9.71
C VAL A 163 -5.62 -20.98 8.81
N ASN A 164 -5.33 -21.05 7.52
CA ASN A 164 -6.21 -21.60 6.50
C ASN A 164 -5.38 -22.44 5.54
N TYR A 165 -5.62 -23.74 5.50
CA TYR A 165 -5.00 -24.67 4.57
C TYR A 165 -6.08 -25.20 3.62
N ARG A 166 -5.85 -25.04 2.33
CA ARG A 166 -6.80 -25.44 1.28
C ARG A 166 -6.14 -26.36 0.26
N GLU A 167 -6.83 -27.45 -0.05
CA GLU A 167 -6.53 -28.38 -1.14
C GLU A 167 -7.62 -28.25 -2.20
N VAL A 168 -7.24 -28.11 -3.45
CA VAL A 168 -8.13 -28.07 -4.60
C VAL A 168 -7.75 -29.20 -5.54
N ARG A 169 -8.68 -30.12 -5.77
CA ARG A 169 -8.58 -31.14 -6.82
C ARG A 169 -9.28 -30.63 -8.07
N ASN A 170 -8.58 -30.60 -9.14
CA ASN A 170 -9.07 -30.12 -10.44
C ASN A 170 -9.25 -31.29 -11.39
N GLU A 171 -10.28 -31.26 -12.24
CA GLU A 171 -10.52 -32.31 -13.24
C GLU A 171 -9.54 -32.25 -14.43
N ASN A 172 -9.25 -31.04 -14.93
CA ASN A 172 -8.51 -30.85 -16.19
C ASN A 172 -7.12 -30.22 -16.02
N VAL A 173 -6.73 -29.79 -14.80
CA VAL A 173 -5.44 -29.17 -14.50
C VAL A 173 -4.84 -29.78 -13.23
N ALA A 174 -3.57 -29.50 -12.96
CA ALA A 174 -2.91 -30.03 -11.77
C ALA A 174 -3.57 -29.55 -10.47
N ASP A 175 -3.62 -30.44 -9.49
CA ASP A 175 -4.10 -30.15 -8.15
C ASP A 175 -3.35 -29.00 -7.50
N GLU A 176 -4.03 -28.27 -6.65
CA GLU A 176 -3.47 -27.11 -5.99
C GLU A 176 -3.62 -27.19 -4.47
N THR A 177 -2.58 -26.74 -3.79
CA THR A 177 -2.63 -26.52 -2.34
C THR A 177 -2.32 -25.06 -2.03
N SER A 178 -2.89 -24.53 -0.96
CA SER A 178 -2.56 -23.19 -0.50
C SER A 178 -2.57 -23.12 1.03
N LEU A 179 -1.65 -22.34 1.58
CA LEU A 179 -1.54 -22.06 3.00
C LEU A 179 -1.57 -20.55 3.21
N ASN A 180 -2.51 -20.09 4.04
CA ASN A 180 -2.58 -18.72 4.49
C ASN A 180 -2.59 -18.73 6.02
N ALA A 181 -1.59 -18.12 6.64
CA ALA A 181 -1.53 -17.99 8.08
C ALA A 181 -1.12 -16.59 8.50
N ARG A 182 -1.63 -16.15 9.65
CA ARG A 182 -1.35 -14.85 10.23
C ARG A 182 -1.23 -14.97 11.74
N VAL A 183 -0.15 -14.40 12.28
CA VAL A 183 0.05 -14.21 13.72
C VAL A 183 0.14 -12.71 13.99
N SER A 184 -0.70 -12.20 14.89
CA SER A 184 -0.66 -10.81 15.34
C SER A 184 -0.42 -10.79 16.83
N TYR A 185 0.65 -10.15 17.27
CA TYR A 185 1.04 -10.02 18.66
C TYR A 185 1.31 -8.58 19.03
N ARG A 186 0.69 -8.13 20.12
CA ARG A 186 0.91 -6.81 20.71
C ARG A 186 1.19 -6.96 22.20
N GLN A 187 2.24 -6.28 22.66
CA GLN A 187 2.62 -6.28 24.07
C GLN A 187 2.95 -4.86 24.53
N ARG A 188 2.46 -4.49 25.71
CA ARG A 188 2.82 -3.27 26.42
C ARG A 188 3.35 -3.63 27.81
N ILE A 189 4.46 -3.01 28.19
CA ILE A 189 5.16 -3.33 29.44
C ILE A 189 5.51 -2.01 30.15
N PHE A 190 5.48 -2.01 31.47
CA PHE A 190 5.86 -0.90 32.34
C PHE A 190 5.07 0.40 32.06
N GLY A 191 3.72 0.31 31.95
CA GLY A 191 2.88 1.48 31.73
C GLY A 191 3.17 2.18 30.40
N ASP A 192 3.24 1.39 29.31
CA ASP A 192 3.51 1.82 27.93
C ASP A 192 4.95 2.32 27.68
N PHE A 193 5.89 2.12 28.61
CA PHE A 193 7.30 2.42 28.34
C PHE A 193 7.84 1.58 27.18
N ILE A 194 7.48 0.30 27.13
CA ILE A 194 7.79 -0.59 26.01
C ILE A 194 6.47 -0.98 25.33
N SER A 195 6.35 -0.67 24.04
CA SER A 195 5.26 -1.15 23.20
C SER A 195 5.83 -1.91 22.01
N LEU A 196 5.51 -3.20 21.95
CA LEU A 196 5.90 -4.11 20.88
C LEU A 196 4.68 -4.51 20.07
N GLN A 197 4.80 -4.51 18.75
CA GLN A 197 3.81 -5.07 17.84
C GLN A 197 4.53 -5.91 16.79
N THR A 198 4.10 -7.17 16.65
CA THR A 198 4.62 -8.12 15.67
C THR A 198 3.49 -8.65 14.82
N LEU A 199 3.70 -8.69 13.52
CA LEU A 199 2.82 -9.31 12.55
C LEU A 199 3.65 -10.26 11.70
N PHE A 200 3.23 -11.52 11.63
CA PHE A 200 3.73 -12.49 10.69
C PHE A 200 2.59 -12.97 9.80
N GLU A 201 2.81 -12.99 8.50
CA GLU A 201 1.86 -13.51 7.50
C GLU A 201 2.60 -14.41 6.52
N THR A 202 2.00 -15.54 6.19
CA THR A 202 2.39 -16.38 5.06
C THR A 202 1.21 -16.59 4.14
N ARG A 203 1.43 -16.51 2.84
CA ARG A 203 0.39 -16.65 1.81
C ARG A 203 0.92 -17.45 0.63
N SER A 204 0.13 -18.40 0.18
CA SER A 204 0.30 -18.99 -1.13
C SER A 204 -0.49 -18.19 -2.17
N GLY A 205 0.10 -17.99 -3.33
CA GLY A 205 -0.52 -17.22 -4.40
C GLY A 205 0.08 -17.53 -5.75
N THR A 206 -0.25 -16.70 -6.71
CA THR A 206 0.32 -16.70 -8.06
C THR A 206 0.82 -15.31 -8.39
N LEU A 207 1.94 -15.23 -9.11
CA LEU A 207 2.50 -13.99 -9.66
C LEU A 207 2.41 -14.06 -11.19
N PRO A 208 1.71 -13.12 -11.85
CA PRO A 208 1.74 -13.05 -13.30
C PRO A 208 3.13 -12.63 -13.78
N GLN A 209 3.66 -13.29 -14.80
CA GLN A 209 4.87 -12.85 -15.50
C GLN A 209 4.48 -11.69 -16.43
N GLN A 210 4.41 -10.49 -15.85
CA GLN A 210 3.96 -9.31 -16.57
C GLN A 210 5.10 -8.67 -17.34
N GLU A 211 4.82 -8.41 -18.61
CA GLU A 211 5.55 -7.46 -19.42
C GLU A 211 4.90 -6.10 -19.31
N PHE A 212 5.64 -5.05 -19.60
CA PHE A 212 5.10 -3.70 -19.62
C PHE A 212 5.66 -2.90 -20.80
N SER A 213 4.93 -1.85 -21.16
CA SER A 213 5.36 -0.85 -22.10
C SER A 213 5.03 0.53 -21.55
N TYR A 214 5.59 1.56 -22.17
CA TYR A 214 5.26 2.94 -21.85
C TYR A 214 4.38 3.54 -22.93
N VAL A 215 3.34 4.23 -22.50
CA VAL A 215 2.37 4.88 -23.39
C VAL A 215 2.40 6.38 -23.12
N GLU A 216 2.50 7.16 -24.18
CA GLU A 216 2.48 8.62 -24.10
C GLU A 216 1.09 9.13 -23.72
N VAL A 217 1.05 10.11 -22.83
CA VAL A 217 -0.15 10.78 -22.35
C VAL A 217 0.05 12.30 -22.40
N GLU A 218 -1.02 13.06 -22.19
CA GLU A 218 -0.91 14.52 -22.13
C GLU A 218 0.10 14.97 -21.05
N PRO A 219 0.88 16.03 -21.31
CA PRO A 219 1.84 16.57 -20.36
C PRO A 219 1.23 16.81 -18.97
N GLY A 220 1.92 16.31 -17.95
CA GLY A 220 1.45 16.40 -16.57
C GLY A 220 0.49 15.31 -16.11
N LYS A 221 0.03 14.43 -17.01
CA LYS A 221 -0.82 13.27 -16.66
C LYS A 221 -0.04 11.96 -16.51
N GLY A 222 1.23 11.95 -16.90
CA GLY A 222 2.13 10.81 -16.77
C GLY A 222 2.87 10.76 -15.43
N PHE A 223 3.76 9.79 -15.35
CA PHE A 223 4.70 9.60 -14.24
C PHE A 223 6.14 9.48 -14.70
N TYR A 224 6.36 9.23 -15.98
CA TYR A 224 7.67 8.99 -16.56
C TYR A 224 7.96 10.00 -17.66
N GLU A 225 9.25 10.29 -17.86
CA GLU A 225 9.81 10.97 -19.04
C GLU A 225 10.76 10.03 -19.75
N TRP A 226 10.87 10.16 -21.06
CA TRP A 226 11.85 9.47 -21.87
C TRP A 226 13.09 10.37 -22.04
N ILE A 227 14.27 9.78 -21.83
CA ILE A 227 15.55 10.44 -22.01
C ILE A 227 16.43 9.50 -22.85
N ASP A 228 16.77 9.92 -24.05
CA ASP A 228 17.68 9.21 -24.95
C ASP A 228 19.12 9.30 -24.38
N PHE A 229 19.49 8.31 -23.54
CA PHE A 229 20.79 8.27 -22.88
C PHE A 229 21.94 7.87 -23.83
N ASN A 230 21.62 7.08 -24.86
CA ASN A 230 22.60 6.58 -25.82
C ASN A 230 22.64 7.38 -27.13
N ASN A 231 21.77 8.38 -27.30
CA ASN A 231 21.61 9.27 -28.45
C ASN A 231 21.34 8.51 -29.76
N ASN A 232 20.57 7.40 -29.71
CA ASN A 232 20.19 6.62 -30.91
C ASN A 232 18.84 7.04 -31.49
N GLY A 233 18.05 7.86 -30.80
CA GLY A 233 16.72 8.34 -31.18
C GLY A 233 15.62 7.27 -31.10
N ILE A 234 15.88 6.10 -30.49
CA ILE A 234 14.95 4.99 -30.33
C ILE A 234 14.49 4.94 -28.87
N GLN A 235 13.19 4.80 -28.66
CA GLN A 235 12.63 4.65 -27.30
C GLN A 235 12.86 3.24 -26.78
N GLU A 236 13.80 3.07 -25.88
CA GLU A 236 14.14 1.82 -25.23
C GLU A 236 13.55 1.78 -23.79
N LEU A 237 13.19 0.60 -23.30
CA LEU A 237 12.54 0.47 -21.97
C LEU A 237 13.42 0.98 -20.82
N ASP A 238 14.72 0.97 -20.98
CA ASP A 238 15.71 1.45 -20.00
C ASP A 238 15.93 2.97 -20.01
N GLU A 239 15.32 3.69 -20.95
CA GLU A 239 15.41 5.14 -21.08
C GLU A 239 14.23 5.91 -20.44
N PHE A 240 13.23 5.18 -19.94
CA PHE A 240 12.12 5.80 -19.23
C PHE A 240 12.42 5.92 -17.74
N VAL A 241 12.50 7.14 -17.25
CA VAL A 241 12.77 7.47 -15.84
C VAL A 241 11.58 8.15 -15.20
N VAL A 242 11.48 8.09 -13.87
CA VAL A 242 10.44 8.83 -13.15
C VAL A 242 10.70 10.33 -13.32
N ALA A 243 9.75 11.04 -13.90
CA ALA A 243 9.87 12.48 -14.16
C ALA A 243 10.01 13.25 -12.85
N LYS A 244 11.00 14.12 -12.77
CA LYS A 244 11.23 15.02 -11.63
C LYS A 244 10.32 16.24 -11.65
N PHE A 245 9.85 16.59 -12.83
CA PHE A 245 8.95 17.72 -13.05
C PHE A 245 7.67 17.29 -13.75
N GLN A 246 6.54 17.83 -13.29
CA GLN A 246 5.21 17.39 -13.76
C GLN A 246 4.99 17.67 -15.27
N ASP A 247 5.57 18.75 -15.80
CA ASP A 247 5.48 19.08 -17.24
C ASP A 247 6.20 18.09 -18.15
N LYS A 248 7.20 17.36 -17.63
CA LYS A 248 7.91 16.29 -18.33
C LYS A 248 7.28 14.90 -18.13
N ALA A 249 6.32 14.77 -17.24
CA ALA A 249 5.63 13.53 -16.94
C ALA A 249 4.60 13.21 -18.05
N ILE A 250 5.07 12.71 -19.18
CA ILE A 250 4.29 12.46 -20.40
C ILE A 250 4.12 10.98 -20.73
N TYR A 251 4.62 10.06 -19.92
CA TYR A 251 4.45 8.62 -20.12
C TYR A 251 3.85 7.96 -18.89
N VAL A 252 3.01 6.94 -19.14
CA VAL A 252 2.50 6.01 -18.13
C VAL A 252 2.96 4.61 -18.47
N ARG A 253 3.34 3.84 -17.45
CA ARG A 253 3.67 2.43 -17.61
C ARG A 253 2.39 1.61 -17.65
N VAL A 254 2.16 0.87 -18.71
CA VAL A 254 1.02 -0.01 -18.93
C VAL A 254 1.48 -1.46 -18.90
N LEU A 255 0.84 -2.27 -18.08
CA LEU A 255 1.09 -3.71 -18.03
C LEU A 255 0.41 -4.39 -19.22
N LEU A 256 1.17 -5.23 -19.91
CA LEU A 256 0.64 -6.01 -21.03
C LEU A 256 -0.09 -7.26 -20.49
N PRO A 257 -1.16 -7.72 -21.15
CA PRO A 257 -1.84 -8.94 -20.78
C PRO A 257 -0.88 -10.12 -20.79
N THR A 258 -0.89 -10.92 -19.72
CA THR A 258 -0.08 -12.14 -19.63
C THR A 258 -0.95 -13.33 -19.29
N ILE A 259 -0.65 -14.48 -19.86
CA ILE A 259 -1.29 -15.76 -19.56
C ILE A 259 -0.39 -16.67 -18.70
N SER A 260 0.84 -16.25 -18.43
CA SER A 260 1.79 -17.03 -17.64
C SER A 260 1.79 -16.61 -16.19
N PHE A 261 1.61 -17.58 -15.29
CA PHE A 261 1.58 -17.37 -13.84
C PHE A 261 2.57 -18.29 -13.14
N ILE A 262 3.33 -17.76 -12.20
CA ILE A 262 4.22 -18.52 -11.33
C ILE A 262 3.54 -18.71 -9.98
N LYS A 263 3.50 -19.95 -9.47
CA LYS A 263 3.04 -20.23 -8.09
C LYS A 263 4.08 -19.69 -7.11
N THR A 264 3.61 -19.03 -6.05
CA THR A 264 4.46 -18.32 -5.10
C THR A 264 4.12 -18.62 -3.66
N ASN A 265 5.11 -18.54 -2.78
CA ASN A 265 4.96 -18.30 -1.36
C ASN A 265 5.36 -16.86 -1.05
N GLN A 266 4.52 -16.14 -0.32
CA GLN A 266 4.85 -14.81 0.20
C GLN A 266 4.88 -14.85 1.72
N ASN A 267 5.99 -14.46 2.32
CA ASN A 267 6.19 -14.38 3.75
C ASN A 267 6.49 -12.94 4.15
N LYS A 268 5.72 -12.43 5.09
CA LYS A 268 5.87 -11.09 5.59
C LYS A 268 6.07 -11.11 7.10
N TRP A 269 7.14 -10.48 7.57
CA TRP A 269 7.37 -10.20 8.98
C TRP A 269 7.46 -8.70 9.18
N SER A 270 6.65 -8.18 10.09
CA SER A 270 6.67 -6.77 10.47
C SER A 270 6.74 -6.65 11.98
N GLN A 271 7.66 -5.83 12.47
CA GLN A 271 7.84 -5.59 13.89
C GLN A 271 8.05 -4.11 14.16
N SER A 272 7.29 -3.56 15.11
CA SER A 272 7.53 -2.22 15.64
C SER A 272 7.81 -2.30 17.14
N LEU A 273 8.85 -1.61 17.57
CA LEU A 273 9.23 -1.44 18.96
C LEU A 273 9.29 0.05 19.28
N ASN A 274 8.49 0.49 20.25
CA ASN A 274 8.52 1.85 20.75
C ASN A 274 8.96 1.83 22.21
N LEU A 275 9.99 2.59 22.51
CA LEU A 275 10.49 2.85 23.86
C LEU A 275 10.19 4.32 24.17
N GLN A 276 9.30 4.60 25.12
CA GLN A 276 8.89 5.96 25.43
C GLN A 276 8.64 6.15 26.92
N ALA A 277 9.56 6.82 27.58
CA ALA A 277 9.51 7.07 29.03
C ALA A 277 8.76 8.37 29.39
N SER A 278 7.95 8.95 28.50
CA SER A 278 7.28 10.25 28.71
C SER A 278 6.38 10.27 29.97
N ALA A 279 5.79 9.15 30.35
CA ALA A 279 5.01 9.01 31.59
C ALA A 279 5.84 9.25 32.86
N TRP A 280 7.16 9.18 32.77
CA TRP A 280 8.07 9.39 33.90
C TRP A 280 8.56 10.84 34.05
N ARG A 281 8.08 11.76 33.21
CA ARG A 281 8.52 13.17 33.22
C ARG A 281 8.37 13.86 34.58
N ASN A 282 7.33 13.49 35.34
CA ASN A 282 7.05 14.04 36.65
C ASN A 282 7.66 13.22 37.82
N LYS A 283 8.50 12.20 37.48
CA LYS A 283 9.23 11.43 38.50
C LYS A 283 10.59 12.09 38.77
N GLU A 284 11.23 11.69 39.87
CA GLU A 284 12.56 12.19 40.26
C GLU A 284 13.68 11.20 39.89
N GLY A 285 14.93 11.68 39.94
CA GLY A 285 16.13 10.89 39.71
C GLY A 285 16.24 10.36 38.28
N PHE A 286 16.74 9.14 38.13
CA PHE A 286 17.07 8.53 36.84
C PHE A 286 15.83 8.39 35.89
N LYS A 287 14.65 8.17 36.43
CA LYS A 287 13.41 8.09 35.65
C LYS A 287 13.10 9.40 34.92
N ARG A 288 13.35 10.54 35.56
CA ARG A 288 13.21 11.85 34.93
C ARG A 288 14.18 12.05 33.77
N VAL A 289 15.42 11.61 33.92
CA VAL A 289 16.42 11.67 32.85
C VAL A 289 15.98 10.79 31.68
N LEU A 290 15.54 9.56 31.91
CA LEU A 290 15.04 8.67 30.86
C LEU A 290 13.82 9.23 30.14
N SER A 291 12.98 10.05 30.79
CA SER A 291 11.80 10.62 30.18
C SER A 291 12.07 11.57 29.00
N HIS A 292 13.31 12.04 28.85
CA HIS A 292 13.75 12.85 27.71
C HIS A 292 14.07 12.01 26.47
N PHE A 293 14.28 10.69 26.63
CA PHE A 293 14.66 9.81 25.54
C PHE A 293 13.48 8.99 25.05
N ALA A 294 13.43 8.80 23.74
CA ALA A 294 12.51 7.86 23.09
C ALA A 294 13.23 7.18 21.92
N ASN A 295 12.83 5.94 21.64
CA ASN A 295 13.32 5.21 20.48
C ASN A 295 12.15 4.55 19.78
N GLN A 296 12.14 4.62 18.44
CA GLN A 296 11.20 3.93 17.58
C GLN A 296 11.99 3.08 16.59
N THR A 297 11.77 1.77 16.64
CA THR A 297 12.34 0.81 15.70
C THR A 297 11.21 0.18 14.90
N TYR A 298 11.38 0.15 13.60
CA TYR A 298 10.49 -0.56 12.67
C TYR A 298 11.32 -1.48 11.80
N PHE A 299 10.89 -2.72 11.68
CA PHE A 299 11.44 -3.71 10.79
C PHE A 299 10.32 -4.33 9.96
N LEU A 300 10.54 -4.43 8.66
CA LEU A 300 9.69 -5.13 7.71
C LEU A 300 10.57 -5.97 6.81
N ILE A 301 10.16 -7.20 6.57
CA ILE A 301 10.63 -8.00 5.47
C ILE A 301 9.42 -8.69 4.83
N ASP A 302 9.29 -8.56 3.51
CA ASP A 302 8.26 -9.18 2.68
C ASP A 302 8.97 -9.87 1.52
N VAL A 303 8.93 -11.20 1.52
CA VAL A 303 9.66 -12.05 0.58
C VAL A 303 8.65 -12.85 -0.24
N LYS A 304 8.83 -12.84 -1.56
CA LYS A 304 8.13 -13.73 -2.49
C LYS A 304 9.13 -14.70 -3.11
N THR A 305 8.84 -15.98 -2.96
CA THR A 305 9.64 -17.05 -3.55
C THR A 305 8.79 -17.89 -4.49
N LYS A 306 9.44 -18.46 -5.48
CA LYS A 306 8.83 -19.47 -6.34
C LYS A 306 8.44 -20.69 -5.51
N ARG A 307 7.30 -21.28 -5.80
CA ARG A 307 6.81 -22.48 -5.16
C ARG A 307 6.76 -23.63 -6.14
N ASP A 308 7.58 -24.64 -5.90
CA ASP A 308 7.56 -25.88 -6.65
C ASP A 308 6.84 -26.98 -5.84
N LYS A 309 6.05 -27.82 -6.51
CA LYS A 309 5.47 -29.09 -6.02
C LYS A 309 4.79 -29.08 -4.64
N GLY A 310 4.14 -27.99 -4.25
CA GLY A 310 3.31 -27.97 -3.04
C GLY A 310 4.03 -27.72 -1.73
N ASP A 311 5.33 -27.48 -1.73
CA ASP A 311 6.10 -27.16 -0.52
C ASP A 311 5.79 -25.74 -0.04
N PHE A 312 5.58 -25.61 1.27
CA PHE A 312 5.34 -24.32 1.93
C PHE A 312 6.60 -23.86 2.65
N ASN A 313 7.31 -22.90 2.06
CA ASN A 313 8.37 -22.21 2.77
C ASN A 313 7.75 -21.04 3.57
N ILE A 314 7.74 -21.15 4.89
CA ILE A 314 7.21 -20.13 5.81
C ILE A 314 8.30 -19.23 6.39
N ASN A 315 9.57 -19.39 5.96
CA ASN A 315 10.68 -18.58 6.45
C ASN A 315 10.69 -17.21 5.73
N PRO A 316 10.51 -16.07 6.43
CA PRO A 316 10.63 -14.75 5.82
C PRO A 316 12.08 -14.32 5.57
N PHE A 317 13.07 -15.03 6.12
CA PHE A 317 14.50 -14.71 6.04
C PHE A 317 15.24 -15.60 5.02
N VAL A 318 14.64 -15.79 3.85
CA VAL A 318 15.25 -16.58 2.78
C VAL A 318 16.41 -15.81 2.18
N SER A 319 17.55 -16.50 2.07
CA SER A 319 18.79 -15.96 1.50
C SER A 319 19.13 -16.55 0.11
N ASP A 320 18.36 -17.52 -0.38
CA ASP A 320 18.59 -18.15 -1.66
C ASP A 320 18.06 -17.26 -2.79
N ASP A 321 18.97 -16.78 -3.63
CA ASP A 321 18.64 -15.89 -4.74
C ASP A 321 17.98 -16.62 -5.93
N GLY A 322 18.07 -17.95 -6.02
CA GLY A 322 17.54 -18.72 -7.15
C GLY A 322 16.02 -18.76 -7.24
N ASP A 323 15.33 -18.82 -6.10
CA ASP A 323 13.88 -18.88 -6.01
C ASP A 323 13.23 -17.52 -5.65
N LEU A 324 14.03 -16.49 -5.45
CA LEU A 324 13.57 -15.18 -5.03
C LEU A 324 12.88 -14.46 -6.20
N LEU A 325 11.58 -14.16 -6.07
CA LEU A 325 10.78 -13.42 -7.05
C LEU A 325 10.56 -11.95 -6.63
N GLY A 326 10.73 -11.64 -5.36
CA GLY A 326 10.62 -10.29 -4.85
C GLY A 326 11.03 -10.18 -3.40
N LEU A 327 11.64 -9.04 -3.05
CA LEU A 327 12.05 -8.69 -1.68
C LEU A 327 11.72 -7.23 -1.43
N ASP A 328 11.07 -6.96 -0.29
CA ASP A 328 10.94 -5.63 0.28
C ASP A 328 11.41 -5.70 1.74
N GLN A 329 12.55 -5.11 2.01
CA GLN A 329 13.16 -5.06 3.34
C GLN A 329 13.31 -3.63 3.78
N ASN A 330 12.80 -3.31 4.96
CA ASN A 330 12.87 -1.98 5.54
C ASN A 330 13.21 -2.05 7.02
N PHE A 331 14.34 -1.52 7.40
CA PHE A 331 14.72 -1.29 8.80
C PHE A 331 14.85 0.20 9.04
N LYS A 332 14.07 0.73 9.97
CA LYS A 332 14.12 2.12 10.39
C LYS A 332 14.27 2.19 11.90
N ASN A 333 15.26 2.94 12.37
CA ASN A 333 15.40 3.28 13.78
C ASN A 333 15.45 4.80 13.92
N SER A 334 14.72 5.36 14.86
CA SER A 334 14.76 6.78 15.19
C SER A 334 14.94 6.93 16.70
N PHE A 335 16.01 7.60 17.07
CA PHE A 335 16.33 7.96 18.45
C PHE A 335 16.03 9.43 18.66
N PHE A 336 15.28 9.74 19.71
CA PHE A 336 14.82 11.08 20.02
C PHE A 336 15.33 11.51 21.39
N PHE A 337 15.77 12.73 21.47
CA PHE A 337 15.96 13.44 22.72
C PHE A 337 15.03 14.65 22.79
N ASN A 338 14.33 14.83 23.90
CA ASN A 338 13.35 15.90 24.08
C ASN A 338 12.23 15.91 23.05
N ARG A 339 11.74 14.74 22.62
CA ARG A 339 10.68 14.63 21.64
C ARG A 339 9.46 15.49 22.00
N GLY A 340 9.08 16.40 21.09
CA GLY A 340 7.92 17.29 21.26
C GLY A 340 8.15 18.46 22.24
N LEU A 341 9.36 18.66 22.74
CA LEU A 341 9.71 19.84 23.54
C LEU A 341 10.21 20.95 22.62
N GLN A 342 9.57 22.13 22.72
CA GLN A 342 9.87 23.24 21.80
C GLN A 342 11.20 23.93 22.07
N ARG A 343 11.79 23.79 23.27
CA ARG A 343 13.00 24.52 23.62
C ARG A 343 14.18 24.05 22.77
N PHE A 344 14.47 22.76 22.81
CA PHE A 344 15.40 22.09 21.89
C PHE A 344 15.12 20.60 21.87
N SER A 345 15.34 19.99 20.73
CA SER A 345 15.24 18.54 20.51
C SER A 345 16.24 18.09 19.46
N PHE A 346 16.68 16.85 19.53
CA PHE A 346 17.37 16.23 18.43
C PHE A 346 16.81 14.86 18.10
N VAL A 347 16.97 14.48 16.84
CA VAL A 347 16.58 13.20 16.29
C VAL A 347 17.74 12.65 15.49
N TYR A 348 18.09 11.40 15.76
CA TYR A 348 18.94 10.62 14.87
C TYR A 348 18.08 9.52 14.26
N SER A 349 18.10 9.40 12.93
CA SER A 349 17.35 8.38 12.19
C SER A 349 18.30 7.58 11.30
N PHE A 350 18.18 6.28 11.37
CA PHE A 350 18.79 5.32 10.47
C PHE A 350 17.73 4.59 9.67
N LEU A 351 17.92 4.54 8.36
CA LEU A 351 17.08 3.78 7.41
C LEU A 351 18.00 2.84 6.62
N ASN A 352 17.61 1.57 6.52
CA ASN A 352 18.16 0.61 5.58
C ASN A 352 17.00 -0.05 4.84
N PHE A 353 16.88 0.29 3.56
CA PHE A 353 15.85 -0.20 2.67
C PHE A 353 16.49 -0.96 1.52
N ARG A 354 15.93 -2.13 1.18
CA ARG A 354 16.29 -2.89 -0.02
C ARG A 354 15.01 -3.39 -0.67
N LYS A 355 14.90 -3.20 -1.97
CA LYS A 355 13.81 -3.73 -2.78
C LYS A 355 14.35 -4.41 -4.01
N LYS A 356 14.08 -5.72 -4.12
CA LYS A 356 14.38 -6.50 -5.32
C LYS A 356 13.06 -6.86 -6.01
N THR A 357 12.97 -6.61 -7.31
CA THR A 357 11.79 -6.93 -8.14
C THR A 357 12.27 -7.71 -9.35
N ILE A 358 11.62 -8.83 -9.63
CA ILE A 358 11.92 -9.64 -10.81
C ILE A 358 10.81 -9.43 -11.83
N PHE A 359 11.20 -9.09 -13.03
CA PHE A 359 10.35 -8.94 -14.21
C PHE A 359 10.58 -10.14 -15.16
N SER A 360 9.77 -10.28 -16.20
CA SER A 360 9.96 -11.30 -17.24
C SER A 360 11.30 -11.18 -17.99
N PHE A 361 11.85 -9.98 -18.04
CA PHE A 361 13.08 -9.62 -18.77
C PHE A 361 14.30 -9.36 -17.86
N GLY A 362 14.21 -9.60 -16.56
CA GLY A 362 15.33 -9.43 -15.61
C GLY A 362 14.93 -8.93 -14.24
N ASP A 363 15.91 -8.51 -13.46
CA ASP A 363 15.71 -8.04 -12.10
C ASP A 363 16.16 -6.58 -11.91
N GLN A 364 15.63 -5.97 -10.86
CA GLN A 364 16.09 -4.68 -10.35
C GLN A 364 16.25 -4.78 -8.84
N ASP A 365 17.43 -4.42 -8.34
CA ASP A 365 17.74 -4.35 -6.91
C ASP A 365 18.08 -2.90 -6.53
N VAL A 366 17.30 -2.32 -5.63
CA VAL A 366 17.49 -0.95 -5.14
C VAL A 366 17.82 -1.00 -3.66
N ILE A 367 18.93 -0.37 -3.27
CA ILE A 367 19.38 -0.27 -1.88
C ILE A 367 19.49 1.20 -1.50
N LEU A 368 18.86 1.58 -0.37
CA LEU A 368 18.95 2.90 0.21
C LEU A 368 19.34 2.78 1.68
N LYS A 369 20.50 3.35 2.06
CA LYS A 369 20.93 3.47 3.45
C LYS A 369 21.09 4.93 3.79
N THR A 370 20.46 5.37 4.88
CA THR A 370 20.43 6.77 5.27
C THR A 370 20.72 6.92 6.75
N HIS A 371 21.67 7.77 7.08
CA HIS A 371 21.90 8.29 8.42
C HIS A 371 21.52 9.76 8.42
N GLN A 372 20.57 10.13 9.24
CA GLN A 372 20.10 11.52 9.35
C GLN A 372 20.18 11.99 10.79
N PHE A 373 20.74 13.17 10.99
CA PHE A 373 20.74 13.90 12.25
C PHE A 373 19.99 15.21 12.07
N GLN A 374 19.10 15.54 13.00
CA GLN A 374 18.36 16.79 13.04
C GLN A 374 18.37 17.38 14.44
N PHE A 375 18.74 18.64 14.55
CA PHE A 375 18.68 19.42 15.77
C PHE A 375 17.75 20.60 15.57
N ILE A 376 16.75 20.74 16.45
CA ILE A 376 15.78 21.82 16.41
C ILE A 376 15.89 22.62 17.70
N HIS A 377 16.02 23.96 17.59
CA HIS A 377 16.09 24.85 18.71
C HIS A 377 15.23 26.10 18.52
N LYS A 378 14.34 26.36 19.47
CA LYS A 378 13.52 27.57 19.49
C LYS A 378 14.26 28.69 20.19
N LEU A 379 14.62 29.73 19.44
CA LEU A 379 15.29 30.93 19.91
C LEU A 379 14.26 32.02 20.20
N GLY A 380 14.02 32.26 21.48
CA GLY A 380 13.00 33.24 21.91
C GLY A 380 11.58 32.83 21.53
N LYS A 381 10.74 33.81 21.16
CA LYS A 381 9.31 33.57 20.83
C LYS A 381 9.08 33.24 19.35
N PHE A 382 9.88 33.79 18.47
CA PHE A 382 9.58 33.85 17.03
C PHE A 382 10.55 33.08 16.14
N TRP A 383 11.73 32.73 16.60
CA TRP A 383 12.76 32.10 15.79
C TRP A 383 12.89 30.61 16.07
N LEU A 384 13.01 29.83 15.02
CA LEU A 384 13.27 28.39 15.08
C LEU A 384 14.49 28.08 14.22
N LEU A 385 15.52 27.55 14.84
CA LEU A 385 16.70 27.01 14.16
C LEU A 385 16.49 25.49 13.95
N ASP A 386 16.72 25.01 12.72
CA ASP A 386 16.67 23.60 12.37
C ASP A 386 17.97 23.27 11.61
N LEU A 387 18.81 22.42 12.20
CA LEU A 387 20.07 21.96 11.62
C LEU A 387 19.93 20.48 11.25
N GLY A 388 19.96 20.19 9.95
CA GLY A 388 19.98 18.85 9.42
C GLY A 388 21.34 18.47 8.86
N ALA A 389 21.77 17.23 9.08
CA ALA A 389 22.94 16.65 8.42
C ALA A 389 22.63 15.20 8.06
N GLY A 390 23.15 14.70 6.95
CA GLY A 390 22.87 13.34 6.51
C GLY A 390 23.97 12.73 5.66
N ILE A 391 24.05 11.40 5.73
CA ILE A 391 24.86 10.58 4.83
C ILE A 391 23.91 9.55 4.23
N ASN A 392 23.86 9.51 2.90
CA ASN A 392 22.98 8.61 2.17
C ASN A 392 23.81 7.79 1.18
N TYR A 393 23.54 6.50 1.15
CA TYR A 393 23.98 5.58 0.13
C TYR A 393 22.74 5.13 -0.66
N ASN A 394 22.78 5.25 -1.99
CA ASN A 394 21.68 4.86 -2.87
C ASN A 394 22.25 4.13 -4.08
N SER A 395 21.94 2.85 -4.23
CA SER A 395 22.35 2.07 -5.37
C SER A 395 21.17 1.45 -6.08
N SER A 396 21.25 1.37 -7.39
CA SER A 396 20.32 0.64 -8.26
C SER A 396 21.12 -0.23 -9.20
N SER A 397 20.79 -1.52 -9.24
CA SER A 397 21.42 -2.47 -10.16
C SER A 397 20.35 -3.29 -10.86
N SER A 398 20.58 -3.57 -12.15
CA SER A 398 19.75 -4.43 -12.99
C SER A 398 20.66 -5.23 -13.92
N ASN A 399 20.35 -6.51 -14.07
CA ASN A 399 21.08 -7.38 -15.00
C ASN A 399 20.69 -7.11 -16.45
N SER A 400 19.46 -6.69 -16.70
CA SER A 400 18.93 -6.44 -18.05
C SER A 400 19.19 -5.03 -18.56
N PHE A 401 19.37 -4.08 -17.64
CA PHE A 401 19.55 -2.66 -17.95
C PHE A 401 20.80 -2.12 -17.26
N ALA A 402 21.96 -2.67 -17.61
CA ALA A 402 23.23 -2.33 -16.97
C ALA A 402 23.59 -0.83 -17.05
N ASN A 403 23.15 -0.15 -18.12
CA ASN A 403 23.37 1.29 -18.32
C ASN A 403 22.66 2.17 -17.29
N ARG A 404 21.62 1.63 -16.62
CA ARG A 404 20.88 2.34 -15.57
C ARG A 404 21.47 2.15 -14.17
N ASN A 405 22.50 1.34 -14.04
CA ASN A 405 23.10 1.07 -12.75
C ASN A 405 23.82 2.30 -12.23
N TYR A 406 23.68 2.55 -10.94
CA TYR A 406 24.41 3.59 -10.23
C TYR A 406 24.67 3.19 -8.79
N ASP A 407 25.73 3.76 -8.20
CA ASP A 407 26.13 3.59 -6.81
C ASP A 407 26.51 4.96 -6.24
N LEU A 408 25.54 5.63 -5.61
CA LEU A 408 25.65 7.01 -5.18
C LEU A 408 25.90 7.11 -3.67
N ASN A 409 26.99 7.80 -3.31
CA ASN A 409 27.15 8.34 -1.97
C ASN A 409 26.78 9.82 -1.97
N ASN A 410 26.13 10.26 -0.90
CA ASN A 410 25.71 11.64 -0.72
C ASN A 410 25.91 12.06 0.73
N VAL A 411 26.64 13.15 0.92
CA VAL A 411 26.71 13.88 2.19
C VAL A 411 25.89 15.15 2.07
N SER A 412 25.08 15.46 3.07
CA SER A 412 24.23 16.65 3.03
C SER A 412 24.25 17.43 4.34
N LEU A 413 24.12 18.75 4.23
CA LEU A 413 23.99 19.69 5.35
C LEU A 413 22.85 20.66 5.04
N ASN A 414 21.87 20.78 5.94
CA ASN A 414 20.62 21.49 5.70
C ASN A 414 20.26 22.43 6.87
N PRO A 415 20.98 23.54 7.10
CA PRO A 415 20.58 24.54 8.08
C PRO A 415 19.39 25.37 7.58
N LYS A 416 18.45 25.61 8.50
CA LYS A 416 17.24 26.42 8.26
C LYS A 416 16.99 27.34 9.42
N ILE A 417 16.50 28.53 9.15
CA ILE A 417 16.01 29.46 10.15
C ILE A 417 14.59 29.89 9.79
N SER A 418 13.67 29.74 10.72
CA SER A 418 12.27 30.08 10.49
C SER A 418 11.85 31.23 11.43
N TYR A 419 11.20 32.23 10.87
CA TYR A 419 10.51 33.28 11.60
C TYR A 419 9.03 32.93 11.73
N LEU A 420 8.56 32.73 12.97
CA LEU A 420 7.20 32.37 13.31
C LEU A 420 6.46 33.62 13.79
N TYR A 421 5.94 34.43 12.86
CA TYR A 421 5.26 35.67 13.19
C TYR A 421 4.06 35.44 14.11
N ASN A 422 3.26 34.43 13.75
CA ASN A 422 2.13 33.94 14.55
C ASN A 422 1.84 32.46 14.20
N GLN A 423 0.73 31.93 14.68
CA GLN A 423 0.32 30.53 14.38
C GLN A 423 -0.01 30.30 12.90
N ASN A 424 -0.26 31.37 12.15
CA ASN A 424 -0.74 31.33 10.78
C ASN A 424 0.33 31.69 9.74
N THR A 425 1.43 32.32 10.17
CA THR A 425 2.46 32.90 9.26
C THR A 425 3.84 32.42 9.65
N ARG A 426 4.52 31.80 8.70
CA ARG A 426 5.91 31.33 8.81
C ARG A 426 6.70 31.75 7.58
N LEU A 427 7.86 32.32 7.82
CA LEU A 427 8.89 32.52 6.81
C LEU A 427 10.10 31.68 7.20
N GLU A 428 10.63 30.91 6.24
CA GLU A 428 11.80 30.07 6.43
C GLU A 428 12.85 30.43 5.38
N LEU A 429 14.08 30.59 5.81
CA LEU A 429 15.25 30.65 4.96
C LEU A 429 16.06 29.39 5.18
N PHE A 430 16.56 28.80 4.10
CA PHE A 430 17.35 27.58 4.17
C PHE A 430 18.54 27.62 3.23
N TYR A 431 19.54 26.86 3.62
CA TYR A 431 20.68 26.52 2.77
C TYR A 431 20.84 25.02 2.77
N ASN A 432 21.01 24.41 1.59
CA ASN A 432 21.29 22.98 1.47
C ASN A 432 22.60 22.80 0.70
N PHE A 433 23.51 22.08 1.31
CA PHE A 433 24.71 21.58 0.67
C PHE A 433 24.56 20.07 0.46
N LYS A 434 24.88 19.60 -0.74
CA LYS A 434 24.92 18.19 -1.07
C LYS A 434 26.19 17.90 -1.87
N ASP A 435 26.97 16.92 -1.41
CA ASP A 435 28.13 16.37 -2.11
C ASP A 435 27.81 14.92 -2.49
N LYS A 436 27.71 14.67 -3.79
CA LYS A 436 27.30 13.38 -4.34
C LYS A 436 28.40 12.84 -5.24
N ALA A 437 28.67 11.53 -5.14
CA ALA A 437 29.62 10.83 -6.00
C ALA A 437 29.04 9.48 -6.43
N ASN A 438 29.06 9.21 -7.74
CA ASN A 438 28.83 7.90 -8.31
C ASN A 438 30.13 7.08 -8.28
N ARG A 439 30.07 5.82 -7.85
CA ARG A 439 31.25 4.95 -7.67
C ARG A 439 31.45 3.94 -8.80
N ILE A 440 30.55 3.90 -9.76
CA ILE A 440 30.58 2.97 -10.88
C ILE A 440 30.39 3.70 -12.19
N LEU A 441 30.71 3.05 -13.31
CA LEU A 441 30.61 3.58 -14.67
C LEU A 441 31.45 4.86 -14.82
N ASP A 442 30.82 5.99 -15.15
CA ASP A 442 31.49 7.25 -15.48
C ASP A 442 32.00 8.03 -14.25
N MET A 443 31.74 7.51 -13.02
CA MET A 443 32.22 8.09 -11.74
C MET A 443 31.91 9.59 -11.59
N GLU A 444 30.68 9.99 -11.94
CA GLU A 444 30.23 11.37 -11.89
C GLU A 444 30.28 11.92 -10.45
N THR A 445 30.57 13.20 -10.33
CA THR A 445 30.56 13.95 -9.07
C THR A 445 29.68 15.18 -9.16
N LEU A 446 29.06 15.57 -8.04
CA LEU A 446 28.24 16.77 -7.94
C LEU A 446 28.39 17.43 -6.58
N GLN A 447 28.80 18.71 -6.59
CA GLN A 447 28.61 19.60 -5.45
C GLN A 447 27.46 20.56 -5.73
N MET A 448 26.43 20.49 -4.87
CA MET A 448 25.21 21.28 -5.04
C MET A 448 25.01 22.19 -3.85
N HIS A 449 24.94 23.49 -4.13
CA HIS A 449 24.58 24.52 -3.16
C HIS A 449 23.19 25.06 -3.48
N VAL A 450 22.29 25.08 -2.50
CA VAL A 450 20.94 25.60 -2.67
C VAL A 450 20.65 26.63 -1.60
N ILE A 451 20.26 27.83 -1.99
CA ILE A 451 19.76 28.87 -1.11
C ILE A 451 18.31 29.11 -1.45
N GLY A 452 17.43 29.10 -0.46
CA GLY A 452 16.02 29.29 -0.75
C GLY A 452 15.21 29.83 0.42
N SER A 453 13.96 30.12 0.11
CA SER A 453 12.98 30.61 1.07
C SER A 453 11.64 29.91 0.90
N ASN A 454 10.97 29.66 2.03
CA ASN A 454 9.61 29.17 2.09
C ASN A 454 8.74 30.18 2.86
N PHE A 455 7.65 30.58 2.27
CA PHE A 455 6.64 31.39 2.93
C PHE A 455 5.35 30.60 3.04
N GLN A 456 4.78 30.57 4.23
CA GLN A 456 3.50 29.91 4.51
C GLN A 456 2.59 30.87 5.27
N TYR A 457 1.38 31.00 4.76
CA TYR A 457 0.28 31.70 5.44
C TYR A 457 -0.98 30.85 5.37
N ALA A 458 -1.67 30.65 6.49
CA ALA A 458 -2.94 29.93 6.56
C ALA A 458 -3.92 30.64 7.49
N SER A 459 -4.95 31.25 6.93
CA SER A 459 -6.08 31.77 7.71
C SER A 459 -6.97 30.61 8.21
N LYS A 460 -7.48 30.70 9.43
CA LYS A 460 -8.20 29.62 10.11
C LYS A 460 -9.39 29.02 9.35
N GLN A 461 -9.94 29.65 8.32
CA GLN A 461 -11.17 29.19 7.68
C GLN A 461 -11.27 29.32 6.15
N SER A 462 -10.44 30.07 5.46
CA SER A 462 -10.75 30.35 4.05
C SER A 462 -9.59 30.60 3.09
N PHE A 463 -8.37 30.79 3.56
CA PHE A 463 -7.28 31.21 2.67
C PHE A 463 -5.92 30.67 3.13
N SER A 464 -5.17 30.06 2.21
CA SER A 464 -3.78 29.70 2.45
C SER A 464 -2.93 30.06 1.24
N VAL A 465 -1.68 30.47 1.53
CA VAL A 465 -0.64 30.74 0.55
C VAL A 465 0.62 29.99 0.93
N ASN A 466 1.18 29.29 -0.03
CA ASN A 466 2.50 28.66 0.07
C ASN A 466 3.36 29.18 -1.08
N ALA A 467 4.49 29.76 -0.77
CA ALA A 467 5.46 30.20 -1.77
C ALA A 467 6.83 29.62 -1.45
N ASN A 468 7.51 29.11 -2.47
CA ASN A 468 8.87 28.62 -2.39
C ASN A 468 9.68 29.26 -3.51
N ALA A 469 10.94 29.63 -3.23
CA ALA A 469 11.92 30.01 -4.23
C ALA A 469 13.26 29.41 -3.85
N SER A 470 13.93 28.78 -4.81
CA SER A 470 15.22 28.10 -4.59
C SER A 470 16.19 28.40 -5.72
N PHE A 471 17.34 28.85 -5.38
CA PHE A 471 18.46 29.08 -6.27
C PHE A 471 19.51 27.99 -6.06
N TYR A 472 19.94 27.35 -7.14
CA TYR A 472 20.87 26.23 -7.15
C TYR A 472 22.14 26.63 -7.87
N PHE A 473 23.26 26.18 -7.33
CA PHE A 473 24.53 26.19 -7.98
C PHE A 473 25.10 24.77 -7.98
N ASN A 474 25.21 24.17 -9.17
CA ASN A 474 25.57 22.78 -9.40
C ASN A 474 26.93 22.68 -10.08
N GLU A 475 27.96 22.31 -9.35
CA GLU A 475 29.27 21.96 -9.90
C GLU A 475 29.24 20.44 -10.20
N PHE A 476 29.10 20.11 -11.47
CA PHE A 476 28.99 18.72 -11.92
C PHE A 476 30.14 18.36 -12.83
N GLU A 477 30.76 17.21 -12.56
CA GLU A 477 31.80 16.60 -13.39
C GLU A 477 31.37 15.20 -13.85
N GLY A 478 31.53 14.90 -15.14
CA GLY A 478 31.19 13.62 -15.76
C GLY A 478 30.17 13.71 -16.90
N ASN A 479 29.57 12.59 -17.25
CA ASN A 479 28.61 12.49 -18.35
C ASN A 479 27.24 13.03 -17.91
N THR A 480 26.84 14.21 -18.44
CA THR A 480 25.54 14.83 -18.13
C THR A 480 24.34 14.07 -18.71
N ASN A 481 24.57 13.21 -19.71
CA ASN A 481 23.54 12.38 -20.34
C ASN A 481 23.59 10.94 -19.82
N SER A 482 23.67 10.76 -18.51
CA SER A 482 23.64 9.45 -17.86
C SER A 482 22.48 9.35 -16.88
N PRO A 483 21.96 8.14 -16.61
CA PRO A 483 20.96 7.93 -15.56
C PRO A 483 21.44 8.37 -14.17
N ALA A 484 22.75 8.21 -13.88
CA ALA A 484 23.35 8.69 -12.64
C ALA A 484 23.31 10.22 -12.54
N ALA A 485 23.68 10.93 -13.62
CA ALA A 485 23.60 12.40 -13.68
C ALA A 485 22.16 12.90 -13.44
N TYR A 486 21.16 12.28 -14.08
CA TYR A 486 19.76 12.62 -13.87
C TYR A 486 19.34 12.48 -12.40
N GLN A 487 19.76 11.41 -11.73
CA GLN A 487 19.48 11.21 -10.30
C GLN A 487 20.23 12.20 -9.41
N MET A 488 21.50 12.51 -9.73
CA MET A 488 22.33 13.41 -8.96
C MET A 488 21.86 14.86 -9.09
N LEU A 489 21.56 15.32 -10.30
CA LEU A 489 21.10 16.69 -10.60
C LEU A 489 19.61 16.92 -10.26
N GLU A 490 18.86 15.88 -9.90
CA GLU A 490 17.43 15.98 -9.55
C GLU A 490 16.58 16.59 -10.69
N GLY A 491 16.97 16.32 -11.96
CA GLY A 491 16.31 16.81 -13.17
C GLY A 491 16.68 18.26 -13.54
N LEU A 492 17.58 18.90 -12.79
CA LEU A 492 18.16 20.20 -13.11
C LEU A 492 19.39 20.05 -14.03
N GLN A 493 20.02 21.15 -14.39
CA GLN A 493 21.23 21.18 -15.20
C GLN A 493 22.47 21.54 -14.36
N PRO A 494 23.67 21.23 -14.82
CA PRO A 494 24.88 21.84 -14.30
C PRO A 494 24.81 23.39 -14.35
N GLY A 495 25.56 24.07 -13.48
CA GLY A 495 25.57 25.53 -13.38
C GLY A 495 24.40 26.05 -12.55
N THR A 496 23.91 27.24 -12.90
CA THR A 496 22.89 27.95 -12.14
C THR A 496 21.48 27.55 -12.53
N ASN A 497 20.65 27.29 -11.51
CA ASN A 497 19.23 27.00 -11.71
C ASN A 497 18.37 27.76 -10.70
N LEU A 498 17.21 28.18 -11.10
CA LEU A 498 16.19 28.81 -10.27
C LEU A 498 14.89 28.05 -10.38
N THR A 499 14.28 27.74 -9.26
CA THR A 499 12.94 27.15 -9.20
C THR A 499 12.05 27.96 -8.29
N TRP A 500 10.75 28.06 -8.61
CA TRP A 500 9.77 28.71 -7.75
C TRP A 500 8.44 27.98 -7.82
N LEU A 501 7.69 28.08 -6.74
CA LEU A 501 6.34 27.57 -6.61
C LEU A 501 5.48 28.53 -5.82
N LEU A 502 4.28 28.79 -6.29
CA LEU A 502 3.25 29.56 -5.61
C LEU A 502 1.97 28.74 -5.61
N GLY A 503 1.50 28.37 -4.45
CA GLY A 503 0.22 27.71 -4.22
C GLY A 503 -0.72 28.63 -3.45
N LEU A 504 -1.95 28.79 -3.93
CA LEU A 504 -2.99 29.55 -3.30
C LEU A 504 -4.25 28.70 -3.22
N GLN A 505 -4.80 28.60 -2.04
CA GLN A 505 -6.09 27.95 -1.82
C GLN A 505 -7.03 28.93 -1.14
N LYS A 506 -8.24 29.06 -1.67
CA LYS A 506 -9.26 29.94 -1.12
C LYS A 506 -10.63 29.28 -1.17
N ARG A 507 -11.29 29.23 -0.04
CA ARG A 507 -12.72 28.92 0.03
C ARG A 507 -13.51 30.16 -0.40
N LEU A 508 -14.17 30.12 -1.55
CA LEU A 508 -14.96 31.22 -2.10
C LEU A 508 -16.34 31.27 -1.44
N THR A 509 -16.96 30.10 -1.23
CA THR A 509 -18.24 29.93 -0.52
C THR A 509 -18.18 28.69 0.35
N SER A 510 -19.26 28.34 1.07
CA SER A 510 -19.33 27.10 1.86
C SER A 510 -19.20 25.82 1.00
N PHE A 511 -19.48 25.92 -0.28
CA PHE A 511 -19.49 24.80 -1.23
C PHE A 511 -18.48 24.94 -2.40
N LEU A 512 -17.68 26.03 -2.46
CA LEU A 512 -16.80 26.31 -3.58
C LEU A 512 -15.39 26.64 -3.12
N ASP A 513 -14.41 25.82 -3.50
CA ASP A 513 -12.98 25.99 -3.23
C ASP A 513 -12.21 26.28 -4.53
N LEU A 514 -11.34 27.28 -4.48
CA LEU A 514 -10.40 27.64 -5.53
C LEU A 514 -8.99 27.23 -5.14
N ASN A 515 -8.32 26.47 -5.99
CA ASN A 515 -6.90 26.14 -5.90
C ASN A 515 -6.17 26.69 -7.12
N VAL A 516 -5.11 27.45 -6.91
CA VAL A 516 -4.22 27.95 -7.94
C VAL A 516 -2.81 27.50 -7.60
N ASN A 517 -2.16 26.79 -8.51
CA ASN A 517 -0.77 26.40 -8.40
C ASN A 517 -0.01 26.96 -9.60
N TYR A 518 1.08 27.64 -9.33
CA TYR A 518 1.98 28.16 -10.34
C TYR A 518 3.40 27.79 -9.94
N SER A 519 4.14 27.21 -10.86
CA SER A 519 5.54 26.86 -10.68
C SER A 519 6.33 27.25 -11.92
N GLY A 520 7.61 27.45 -11.73
CA GLY A 520 8.49 27.66 -12.84
C GLY A 520 9.93 27.26 -12.50
N ARG A 521 10.71 27.11 -13.55
CA ARG A 521 12.14 26.84 -13.46
C ARG A 521 12.89 27.51 -14.59
N LYS A 522 14.12 27.86 -14.30
CA LYS A 522 15.07 28.39 -15.26
C LYS A 522 16.45 27.81 -14.98
N SER A 523 17.08 27.23 -15.98
CA SER A 523 18.46 26.84 -15.97
C SER A 523 19.25 27.79 -16.86
N GLU A 524 20.57 27.90 -16.64
CA GLU A 524 21.42 28.85 -17.29
C GLU A 524 21.34 28.82 -18.83
N GLN A 525 21.27 27.61 -19.39
CA GLN A 525 21.28 27.37 -20.85
C GLN A 525 19.91 27.03 -21.42
N SER A 526 18.82 27.12 -20.63
CA SER A 526 17.48 26.77 -21.08
C SER A 526 16.52 27.96 -21.03
N ASN A 527 15.45 27.88 -21.81
CA ASN A 527 14.33 28.80 -21.68
C ASN A 527 13.63 28.63 -20.34
N THR A 528 13.03 29.71 -19.84
CA THR A 528 12.22 29.64 -18.61
C THR A 528 10.96 28.82 -18.89
N ILE A 529 10.69 27.86 -18.02
CA ILE A 529 9.49 27.02 -18.11
C ILE A 529 8.52 27.46 -17.02
N HIS A 530 7.27 27.68 -17.40
CA HIS A 530 6.18 28.06 -16.52
C HIS A 530 5.08 27.02 -16.60
N THR A 531 4.60 26.56 -15.44
CA THR A 531 3.49 25.63 -15.33
C THR A 531 2.43 26.20 -14.40
N GLY A 532 1.18 26.25 -14.84
CA GLY A 532 0.07 26.77 -14.05
C GLY A 532 -1.12 25.82 -14.08
N ASN A 533 -1.76 25.65 -12.93
CA ASN A 533 -3.01 24.89 -12.79
C ASN A 533 -4.00 25.70 -11.93
N ILE A 534 -5.22 25.84 -12.43
CA ILE A 534 -6.34 26.45 -11.70
C ILE A 534 -7.44 25.41 -11.60
N GLN A 535 -7.82 25.08 -10.38
CA GLN A 535 -8.90 24.13 -10.10
C GLN A 535 -9.99 24.80 -9.27
N LEU A 536 -11.21 24.70 -9.74
CA LEU A 536 -12.42 25.07 -9.01
C LEU A 536 -13.17 23.80 -8.61
N ARG A 537 -13.34 23.58 -7.31
CA ARG A 537 -14.01 22.40 -6.76
C ARG A 537 -15.31 22.80 -6.09
N ALA A 538 -16.44 22.28 -6.60
CA ALA A 538 -17.75 22.41 -5.97
C ALA A 538 -18.08 21.12 -5.20
N THR A 539 -18.61 21.28 -3.98
CA THR A 539 -19.08 20.17 -3.12
C THR A 539 -20.53 20.45 -2.77
N PHE A 540 -21.47 19.64 -3.30
CA PHE A 540 -22.91 19.77 -3.10
C PHE A 540 -23.40 18.83 -2.01
#